data_76d729255bd9b8f8c6d42ff4b5d2bfe5
#
_entry.id   76d729255bd9b8f8c6d42ff4b5d2bfe5
#
_cell.length_a   1.000
_cell.length_b   1.000
_cell.length_c   1.000
_cell.angle_alpha   90.00
_cell.angle_beta   90.00
_cell.angle_gamma   90.00
#
_symmetry.space_group_name_H-M   'P 1'
#
loop_
_entity.id
_entity.type
_entity.pdbx_description
1 polymer ?
#
loop_
_entity_poly.entity_id
_entity_poly.type
_entity_poly.pdbx_seq_one_letter_code
_entity_poly.pdbx_strand_id
1 'polypeptide(L)'
;MVAEQFAERAAFHVISLAGRPVAAGVTLLHNDTILVPWASSLRSYRHLCPNMLLYRTMIEHAISTGARTFDFGRSSADAGTLSFKLQWGARAEPQSWEYLLLTATELPEHGPVNPRFSRAIEAWKRLPLGIANAIGPAIVRQIP
;
A
#
# COMPACT_ATOMS: atom_id res chain seq x y z
N MET A 1 -15.42 -8.20 -2.67
CA MET A 1 -13.98 -7.80 -2.57
C MET A 1 -13.88 -6.44 -1.90
N VAL A 2 -12.72 -5.68 -1.92
CA VAL A 2 -12.60 -4.43 -1.14
C VAL A 2 -13.75 -3.45 -1.36
N ALA A 3 -14.13 -3.19 -2.62
CA ALA A 3 -15.25 -2.30 -2.96
C ALA A 3 -16.61 -2.77 -2.41
N GLU A 4 -16.83 -4.06 -2.28
CA GLU A 4 -18.06 -4.64 -1.73
C GLU A 4 -18.06 -4.62 -0.21
N GLN A 5 -16.90 -4.92 0.41
CA GLN A 5 -16.78 -4.99 1.87
C GLN A 5 -16.78 -3.62 2.52
N PHE A 6 -16.17 -2.64 1.87
CA PHE A 6 -16.04 -1.30 2.43
C PHE A 6 -17.02 -0.29 1.83
N ALA A 7 -17.71 -0.66 0.71
CA ALA A 7 -18.74 0.15 0.07
C ALA A 7 -18.38 1.64 0.00
N GLU A 8 -19.19 2.51 0.59
CA GLU A 8 -18.99 3.97 0.60
C GLU A 8 -17.75 4.44 1.40
N ARG A 9 -17.13 3.54 2.16
CA ARG A 9 -15.91 3.85 2.93
C ARG A 9 -14.63 3.70 2.13
N ALA A 10 -14.70 3.14 0.91
CA ALA A 10 -13.55 2.98 0.02
C ALA A 10 -13.64 3.96 -1.15
N ALA A 11 -12.57 4.70 -1.41
CA ALA A 11 -12.44 5.50 -2.61
C ALA A 11 -11.22 5.05 -3.43
N PHE A 12 -11.41 5.00 -4.75
CA PHE A 12 -10.38 4.64 -5.71
C PHE A 12 -9.93 5.90 -6.44
N HIS A 13 -8.63 6.17 -6.37
CA HIS A 13 -8.00 7.34 -6.98
C HIS A 13 -7.15 6.89 -8.16
N VAL A 14 -7.35 7.52 -9.32
CA VAL A 14 -6.59 7.20 -10.53
C VAL A 14 -6.04 8.49 -11.13
N ILE A 15 -4.72 8.53 -11.33
CA ILE A 15 -4.08 9.61 -12.06
C ILE A 15 -3.82 9.13 -13.49
N SER A 16 -4.29 9.91 -14.44
CA SER A 16 -4.15 9.60 -15.87
C SER A 16 -3.35 10.69 -16.60
N LEU A 17 -2.54 10.26 -17.56
CA LEU A 17 -1.85 11.14 -18.50
C LEU A 17 -2.32 10.80 -19.91
N ALA A 18 -2.88 11.78 -20.61
CA ALA A 18 -3.45 11.61 -21.95
C ALA A 18 -4.40 10.39 -22.03
N GLY A 19 -5.29 10.24 -21.05
CA GLY A 19 -6.26 9.14 -20.97
C GLY A 19 -5.69 7.80 -20.48
N ARG A 20 -4.38 7.67 -20.27
CA ARG A 20 -3.74 6.45 -19.78
C ARG A 20 -3.51 6.52 -18.28
N PRO A 21 -3.99 5.56 -17.47
CA PRO A 21 -3.69 5.49 -16.05
C PRO A 21 -2.18 5.33 -15.80
N VAL A 22 -1.60 6.20 -14.95
CA VAL A 22 -0.17 6.20 -14.61
C VAL A 22 0.10 6.01 -13.12
N ALA A 23 -0.88 6.28 -12.27
CA ALA A 23 -0.83 5.94 -10.85
C ALA A 23 -2.25 5.66 -10.35
N ALA A 24 -2.35 4.83 -9.31
CA ALA A 24 -3.59 4.55 -8.64
C ALA A 24 -3.37 4.30 -7.14
N GLY A 25 -4.39 4.58 -6.34
CA GLY A 25 -4.40 4.34 -4.91
C GLY A 25 -5.81 4.10 -4.40
N VAL A 26 -5.89 3.52 -3.22
CA VAL A 26 -7.14 3.28 -2.51
C VAL A 26 -7.07 3.96 -1.16
N THR A 27 -8.14 4.64 -0.79
CA THR A 27 -8.32 5.16 0.56
C THR A 27 -9.49 4.46 1.24
N LEU A 28 -9.36 4.21 2.53
CA LEU A 28 -10.39 3.62 3.37
C LEU A 28 -10.72 4.59 4.52
N LEU A 29 -11.99 4.93 4.66
CA LEU A 29 -12.48 5.74 5.78
C LEU A 29 -12.86 4.82 6.95
N HIS A 30 -12.27 5.07 8.11
CA HIS A 30 -12.64 4.44 9.37
C HIS A 30 -12.74 5.52 10.46
N ASN A 31 -13.92 5.73 10.99
CA ASN A 31 -14.24 6.85 11.89
C ASN A 31 -13.88 8.20 11.23
N ASP A 32 -12.92 8.92 11.79
CA ASP A 32 -12.42 10.21 11.31
C ASP A 32 -11.02 10.10 10.65
N THR A 33 -10.60 8.89 10.32
CA THR A 33 -9.27 8.60 9.74
C THR A 33 -9.42 8.05 8.33
N ILE A 34 -8.70 8.64 7.38
CA ILE A 34 -8.47 8.08 6.05
C ILE A 34 -7.15 7.31 6.06
N LEU A 35 -7.22 6.00 5.81
CA LEU A 35 -6.06 5.11 5.66
C LEU A 35 -5.76 4.90 4.17
N VAL A 36 -4.49 4.87 3.80
CA VAL A 36 -3.98 4.50 2.45
C VAL A 36 -3.33 3.12 2.49
N PRO A 37 -4.08 2.03 2.29
CA PRO A 37 -3.52 0.68 2.29
C PRO A 37 -2.68 0.39 1.06
N TRP A 38 -3.05 0.94 -0.10
CA TRP A 38 -2.35 0.69 -1.36
C TRP A 38 -2.24 1.95 -2.20
N ALA A 39 -1.05 2.21 -2.70
CA ALA A 39 -0.75 3.22 -3.70
C ALA A 39 0.39 2.72 -4.58
N SER A 40 0.29 2.95 -5.89
CA SER A 40 1.30 2.53 -6.85
C SER A 40 1.32 3.46 -8.07
N SER A 41 2.47 3.51 -8.74
CA SER A 41 2.61 4.21 -10.00
C SER A 41 3.48 3.43 -10.99
N LEU A 42 3.28 3.68 -12.26
CA LEU A 42 4.08 3.07 -13.32
C LEU A 42 5.52 3.64 -13.30
N ARG A 43 6.51 2.75 -13.23
CA ARG A 43 7.93 3.14 -13.20
C ARG A 43 8.36 3.98 -14.39
N SER A 44 7.81 3.71 -15.56
CA SER A 44 8.09 4.46 -16.79
C SER A 44 7.70 5.94 -16.72
N TYR A 45 6.79 6.31 -15.81
CA TYR A 45 6.31 7.69 -15.63
C TYR A 45 6.85 8.36 -14.36
N ARG A 46 7.78 7.71 -13.63
CA ARG A 46 8.29 8.24 -12.35
C ARG A 46 8.94 9.63 -12.45
N HIS A 47 9.48 9.97 -13.62
CA HIS A 47 10.07 11.29 -13.90
C HIS A 47 9.04 12.43 -13.85
N LEU A 48 7.74 12.12 -13.99
CA LEU A 48 6.63 13.06 -13.86
C LEU A 48 6.06 13.10 -12.43
N CYS A 49 6.63 12.36 -11.50
CA CYS A 49 6.23 12.30 -10.09
C CYS A 49 4.72 12.06 -9.87
N PRO A 50 4.07 11.09 -10.55
CA PRO A 50 2.63 10.91 -10.47
C PRO A 50 2.15 10.56 -9.04
N ASN A 51 3.03 10.03 -8.18
CA ASN A 51 2.72 9.78 -6.77
C ASN A 51 2.46 11.08 -6.01
N MET A 52 3.13 12.18 -6.33
CA MET A 52 2.88 13.46 -5.68
C MET A 52 1.43 13.92 -5.94
N LEU A 53 0.98 13.85 -7.20
CA LEU A 53 -0.39 14.21 -7.53
C LEU A 53 -1.39 13.23 -6.91
N LEU A 54 -1.09 11.92 -6.91
CA LEU A 54 -1.95 10.91 -6.29
C LEU A 54 -2.16 11.17 -4.79
N TYR A 55 -1.08 11.37 -4.03
CA TYR A 55 -1.19 11.64 -2.60
C TYR A 55 -1.86 12.98 -2.31
N ARG A 56 -1.59 14.02 -3.10
CA ARG A 56 -2.32 15.28 -3.02
C ARG A 56 -3.83 15.06 -3.18
N THR A 57 -4.24 14.35 -4.22
CA THR A 57 -5.66 14.05 -4.48
C THR A 57 -6.30 13.26 -3.33
N MET A 58 -5.58 12.28 -2.76
CA MET A 58 -6.08 11.52 -1.61
C MET A 58 -6.21 12.37 -0.35
N ILE A 59 -5.28 13.31 -0.11
CA ILE A 59 -5.35 14.25 1.02
C ILE A 59 -6.50 15.24 0.82
N GLU A 60 -6.67 15.80 -0.38
CA GLU A 60 -7.80 16.68 -0.70
C GLU A 60 -9.16 15.95 -0.51
N HIS A 61 -9.21 14.67 -0.88
CA HIS A 61 -10.38 13.83 -0.59
C HIS A 61 -10.60 13.67 0.93
N ALA A 62 -9.56 13.40 1.70
CA ALA A 62 -9.67 13.28 3.16
C ALA A 62 -10.22 14.58 3.79
N ILE A 63 -9.73 15.72 3.34
CA ILE A 63 -10.25 17.04 3.80
C ILE A 63 -11.74 17.20 3.43
N SER A 64 -12.11 16.85 2.20
CA SER A 64 -13.50 16.99 1.73
C SER A 64 -14.50 16.09 2.46
N THR A 65 -14.04 14.95 2.96
CA THR A 65 -14.85 14.03 3.79
C THR A 65 -14.91 14.41 5.27
N GLY A 66 -14.18 15.47 5.68
CA GLY A 66 -14.12 15.90 7.08
C GLY A 66 -13.23 15.01 7.96
N ALA A 67 -12.38 14.17 7.37
CA ALA A 67 -11.45 13.36 8.12
C ALA A 67 -10.44 14.25 8.89
N ARG A 68 -10.13 13.86 10.11
CA ARG A 68 -9.17 14.56 10.99
C ARG A 68 -7.76 14.04 10.87
N THR A 69 -7.62 12.79 10.44
CA THR A 69 -6.34 12.08 10.32
C THR A 69 -6.20 11.47 8.93
N PHE A 70 -5.01 11.61 8.37
CA PHE A 70 -4.61 10.92 7.14
C PHE A 70 -3.46 9.97 7.47
N ASP A 71 -3.75 8.66 7.45
CA ASP A 71 -2.79 7.61 7.73
C ASP A 71 -2.15 7.12 6.42
N PHE A 72 -0.88 7.42 6.25
CA PHE A 72 -0.09 7.01 5.08
C PHE A 72 0.19 5.49 5.05
N GLY A 73 -0.26 4.74 6.04
CA GLY A 73 0.04 3.33 6.19
C GLY A 73 1.49 3.06 6.62
N ARG A 74 1.82 1.79 6.75
CA ARG A 74 3.13 1.35 7.27
C ARG A 74 4.29 1.64 6.32
N SER A 75 5.47 1.82 6.89
CA SER A 75 6.75 1.88 6.19
C SER A 75 7.84 1.24 7.04
N SER A 76 8.79 0.56 6.43
CA SER A 76 10.02 0.17 7.11
C SER A 76 10.89 1.41 7.36
N ALA A 77 11.63 1.43 8.47
CA ALA A 77 12.46 2.57 8.88
C ALA A 77 13.46 2.99 7.79
N ASP A 78 14.06 2.02 7.09
CA ASP A 78 15.07 2.24 6.04
C ASP A 78 14.48 2.41 4.63
N ALA A 79 13.17 2.48 4.50
CA ALA A 79 12.54 2.54 3.19
C ALA A 79 12.43 3.99 2.69
N GLY A 80 12.77 4.23 1.42
CA GLY A 80 12.53 5.52 0.75
C GLY A 80 11.06 5.97 0.78
N THR A 81 10.13 5.04 1.03
CA THR A 81 8.72 5.33 1.26
C THR A 81 8.47 6.12 2.54
N LEU A 82 9.26 5.88 3.60
CA LEU A 82 9.17 6.67 4.83
C LEU A 82 9.59 8.13 4.56
N SER A 83 10.74 8.33 3.93
CA SER A 83 11.22 9.68 3.58
C SER A 83 10.21 10.45 2.73
N PHE A 84 9.57 9.77 1.76
CA PHE A 84 8.49 10.35 0.96
C PHE A 84 7.31 10.82 1.81
N LYS A 85 6.87 10.03 2.78
CA LYS A 85 5.74 10.37 3.66
C LYS A 85 6.09 11.55 4.59
N LEU A 86 7.31 11.57 5.11
CA LEU A 86 7.78 12.68 5.96
C LEU A 86 7.82 14.04 5.22
N GLN A 87 8.03 14.05 3.90
CA GLN A 87 7.96 15.28 3.09
C GLN A 87 6.56 15.91 3.09
N TRP A 88 5.52 15.13 3.37
CA TRP A 88 4.14 15.60 3.53
C TRP A 88 3.83 16.10 4.95
N GLY A 89 4.82 16.17 5.83
CA GLY A 89 4.64 16.53 7.24
C GLY A 89 4.09 15.40 8.10
N ALA A 90 4.09 14.16 7.62
CA ALA A 90 3.67 13.01 8.41
C ALA A 90 4.58 12.81 9.62
N ARG A 91 4.00 12.34 10.73
CA ARG A 91 4.73 11.88 11.90
C ARG A 91 4.89 10.37 11.85
N ALA A 92 6.09 9.87 12.07
CA ALA A 92 6.32 8.43 12.18
C ALA A 92 6.01 7.97 13.61
N GLU A 93 5.11 7.00 13.73
CA GLU A 93 4.77 6.36 15.00
C GLU A 93 5.27 4.91 14.96
N PRO A 94 6.13 4.50 15.92
CA PRO A 94 6.57 3.12 16.02
C PRO A 94 5.38 2.19 16.25
N GLN A 95 5.31 1.11 15.48
CA GLN A 95 4.30 0.05 15.68
C GLN A 95 4.97 -1.21 16.18
N SER A 96 4.42 -1.78 17.25
CA SER A 96 4.83 -3.08 17.79
C SER A 96 3.93 -4.18 17.24
N TRP A 97 4.51 -5.34 16.97
CA TRP A 97 3.76 -6.55 16.69
C TRP A 97 3.73 -7.41 17.95
N GLU A 98 2.54 -7.76 18.39
CA GLU A 98 2.34 -8.69 19.49
C GLU A 98 1.86 -10.02 18.93
N TYR A 99 2.45 -11.11 19.42
CA TYR A 99 2.10 -12.45 19.01
C TYR A 99 1.58 -13.24 20.21
N LEU A 100 0.38 -13.77 20.07
CA LEU A 100 -0.15 -14.78 21.00
C LEU A 100 0.09 -16.16 20.38
N LEU A 101 1.08 -16.88 20.89
CA LEU A 101 1.39 -18.23 20.45
C LEU A 101 0.45 -19.22 21.13
N LEU A 102 -0.48 -19.84 20.38
CA LEU A 102 -1.42 -20.82 20.91
C LEU A 102 -0.85 -22.24 20.93
N THR A 103 -0.10 -22.60 19.88
CA THR A 103 0.46 -23.95 19.71
C THR A 103 1.93 -23.94 19.25
N ALA A 104 2.38 -22.87 18.63
CA ALA A 104 3.77 -22.72 18.20
C ALA A 104 4.67 -22.33 19.39
N THR A 105 5.88 -22.88 19.44
CA THR A 105 6.91 -22.59 20.45
C THR A 105 7.86 -21.47 20.04
N GLU A 106 7.85 -21.09 18.76
CA GLU A 106 8.71 -20.06 18.20
C GLU A 106 7.91 -18.99 17.49
N LEU A 107 8.41 -17.76 17.54
CA LEU A 107 7.83 -16.64 16.79
C LEU A 107 7.93 -16.91 15.29
N PRO A 108 6.85 -16.71 14.52
CA PRO A 108 6.93 -16.82 13.09
C PRO A 108 7.89 -15.75 12.54
N GLU A 109 8.86 -16.16 11.72
CA GLU A 109 9.71 -15.24 10.98
C GLU A 109 8.91 -14.52 9.89
N HIS A 110 8.11 -13.52 10.29
CA HIS A 110 7.36 -12.69 9.36
C HIS A 110 8.13 -11.42 9.05
N GLY A 111 8.55 -11.28 7.80
CA GLY A 111 9.15 -10.07 7.32
C GLY A 111 9.45 -10.14 5.83
N PRO A 112 9.52 -9.00 5.13
CA PRO A 112 9.90 -8.95 3.72
C PRO A 112 11.33 -9.42 3.46
N VAL A 113 12.09 -9.70 4.52
CA VAL A 113 13.50 -10.08 4.49
C VAL A 113 13.71 -11.58 4.77
N ASN A 114 12.66 -12.41 4.82
CA ASN A 114 12.86 -13.85 5.01
C ASN A 114 13.67 -14.44 3.85
N PRO A 115 14.89 -14.96 4.09
CA PRO A 115 15.79 -15.46 3.03
C PRO A 115 15.18 -16.60 2.21
N ARG A 116 14.24 -17.34 2.78
CA ARG A 116 13.53 -18.43 2.09
C ARG A 116 12.69 -17.95 0.91
N PHE A 117 12.20 -16.72 0.98
CA PHE A 117 11.36 -16.13 -0.09
C PHE A 117 12.15 -15.23 -1.05
N SER A 118 13.40 -14.93 -0.79
CA SER A 118 14.20 -14.01 -1.62
C SER A 118 14.28 -14.45 -3.08
N ARG A 119 14.51 -15.74 -3.34
CA ARG A 119 14.54 -16.29 -4.71
C ARG A 119 13.16 -16.23 -5.39
N ALA A 120 12.09 -16.51 -4.65
CA ALA A 120 10.73 -16.44 -5.16
C ALA A 120 10.35 -14.99 -5.48
N ILE A 121 10.72 -14.02 -4.64
CA ILE A 121 10.51 -12.60 -4.86
C ILE A 121 11.28 -12.12 -6.11
N GLU A 122 12.53 -12.53 -6.29
CA GLU A 122 13.30 -12.18 -7.49
C GLU A 122 12.72 -12.80 -8.77
N ALA A 123 12.27 -14.05 -8.71
CA ALA A 123 11.56 -14.68 -9.82
C ALA A 123 10.23 -13.94 -10.13
N TRP A 124 9.47 -13.57 -9.09
CA TRP A 124 8.23 -12.82 -9.21
C TRP A 124 8.42 -11.47 -9.91
N LYS A 125 9.47 -10.73 -9.57
CA LYS A 125 9.78 -9.42 -10.19
C LYS A 125 10.04 -9.53 -11.70
N ARG A 126 10.42 -10.71 -12.19
CA ARG A 126 10.72 -10.98 -13.62
C ARG A 126 9.53 -11.54 -14.40
N LEU A 127 8.42 -11.88 -13.72
CA LEU A 127 7.24 -12.43 -14.39
C LEU A 127 6.58 -11.38 -15.28
N PRO A 128 6.13 -11.77 -16.49
CA PRO A 128 5.24 -10.94 -17.29
C PRO A 128 3.96 -10.61 -16.53
N LEU A 129 3.45 -9.38 -16.69
CA LEU A 129 2.30 -8.88 -15.93
C LEU A 129 1.05 -9.78 -16.07
N GLY A 130 0.82 -10.34 -17.25
CA GLY A 130 -0.31 -11.24 -17.49
C GLY A 130 -0.26 -12.49 -16.61
N ILE A 131 0.93 -13.10 -16.47
CA ILE A 131 1.13 -14.27 -15.61
C ILE A 131 1.00 -13.86 -14.13
N ALA A 132 1.64 -12.75 -13.73
CA ALA A 132 1.56 -12.26 -12.36
C ALA A 132 0.11 -11.97 -11.94
N ASN A 133 -0.70 -11.38 -12.82
CA ASN A 133 -2.11 -11.11 -12.56
C ASN A 133 -2.97 -12.39 -12.48
N ALA A 134 -2.63 -13.41 -13.24
CA ALA A 134 -3.38 -14.68 -13.24
C ALA A 134 -3.14 -15.48 -11.95
N ILE A 135 -1.88 -15.56 -11.48
CA ILE A 135 -1.52 -16.41 -10.33
C ILE A 135 -1.47 -15.64 -9.00
N GLY A 136 -1.32 -14.30 -9.05
CA GLY A 136 -1.22 -13.44 -7.87
C GLY A 136 -2.34 -13.62 -6.86
N PRO A 137 -3.63 -13.60 -7.27
CA PRO A 137 -4.75 -13.77 -6.35
C PRO A 137 -4.74 -15.10 -5.58
N ALA A 138 -4.25 -16.18 -6.21
CA ALA A 138 -4.14 -17.49 -5.56
C ALA A 138 -3.03 -17.49 -4.50
N ILE A 139 -1.89 -16.83 -4.78
CA ILE A 139 -0.76 -16.74 -3.86
C ILE A 139 -1.09 -15.85 -2.67
N VAL A 140 -1.68 -14.68 -2.92
CA VAL A 140 -2.01 -13.71 -1.85
C VAL A 140 -3.00 -14.28 -0.83
N ARG A 141 -3.90 -15.18 -1.25
CA ARG A 141 -4.83 -15.87 -0.31
C ARG A 141 -4.12 -16.78 0.69
N GLN A 142 -2.89 -17.19 0.41
CA GLN A 142 -2.10 -18.08 1.29
C GLN A 142 -1.09 -17.32 2.16
N ILE A 143 -0.99 -16.00 1.98
CA ILE A 143 -0.15 -15.15 2.81
C ILE A 143 -1.03 -14.63 3.95
N PRO A 144 -0.72 -14.96 5.21
CA PRO A 144 -1.46 -14.51 6.38
C PRO A 144 -1.38 -13.00 6.59
#